data_e133ce71c25786cc037a108a632f5d37
#
_entry.id   e133ce71c25786cc037a108a632f5d37
#
_cell.length_a   1.000
_cell.length_b   1.000
_cell.length_c   1.000
_cell.angle_alpha   90.00
_cell.angle_beta   90.00
_cell.angle_gamma   90.00
#
_symmetry.space_group_name_H-M   'P 1'
#
loop_
_entity.id
_entity.type
_entity.pdbx_description
1 polymer ?
#
loop_
_entity_poly.entity_id
_entity_poly.type
_entity_poly.pdbx_seq_one_letter_code
_entity_poly.pdbx_strand_id
1 'polypeptide(L)'
;MDNIRGKFKQMIFESDNGYKVGLFRVKEADGEMEEYINKTITFTGYFADIDGEAYYKLVGKYVSNERYGNQFQVSSYEREEPK
;
A
#
# COMPACT_ATOMS: atom_id res chain seq x y z
N MET A 1 -12.36 -5.98 4.82
CA MET A 1 -11.15 -5.46 4.17
C MET A 1 -10.67 -4.20 4.86
N ASP A 2 -9.38 -3.99 4.83
CA ASP A 2 -8.77 -2.84 5.46
C ASP A 2 -8.56 -1.72 4.45
N ASN A 3 -8.61 -0.49 4.93
CA ASN A 3 -8.33 0.70 4.12
C ASN A 3 -7.15 1.45 4.72
N ILE A 4 -6.21 1.84 3.87
CA ILE A 4 -5.11 2.70 4.29
C ILE A 4 -4.94 3.81 3.25
N ARG A 5 -4.45 4.97 3.71
CA ARG A 5 -4.17 6.11 2.86
C ARG A 5 -2.78 6.63 3.15
N GLY A 6 -2.09 7.05 2.12
CA GLY A 6 -0.77 7.61 2.28
C GLY A 6 -0.04 7.73 0.96
N LYS A 7 1.28 7.57 1.02
CA LYS A 7 2.14 7.71 -0.15
C LYS A 7 3.03 6.50 -0.34
N PHE A 8 3.30 6.19 -1.60
CA PHE A 8 4.31 5.18 -1.95
C PHE A 8 5.69 5.73 -1.63
N LYS A 9 6.48 4.94 -0.92
CA LYS A 9 7.85 5.32 -0.52
C LYS A 9 8.87 4.82 -1.51
N GLN A 10 8.78 3.55 -1.87
CA GLN A 10 9.79 2.91 -2.70
C GLN A 10 9.21 1.67 -3.34
N MET A 11 9.61 1.40 -4.58
CA MET A 11 9.30 0.14 -5.24
C MET A 11 10.49 -0.80 -5.07
N ILE A 12 10.21 -2.01 -4.58
CA ILE A 12 11.24 -3.03 -4.39
C ILE A 12 11.29 -3.93 -5.62
N PHE A 13 10.12 -4.22 -6.18
CA PHE A 13 10.00 -5.11 -7.33
C PHE A 13 8.84 -4.65 -8.22
N GLU A 14 9.07 -4.66 -9.53
CA GLU A 14 8.03 -4.37 -10.51
C GLU A 14 8.11 -5.40 -11.63
N SER A 15 6.97 -6.01 -11.94
CA SER A 15 6.86 -6.97 -13.01
C SER A 15 6.24 -6.33 -14.24
N ASP A 16 6.50 -6.91 -15.41
CA ASP A 16 5.95 -6.42 -16.69
C ASP A 16 4.43 -6.47 -16.75
N ASN A 17 3.81 -7.34 -15.95
CA ASN A 17 2.35 -7.46 -15.91
C ASN A 17 1.68 -6.51 -14.93
N GLY A 18 2.44 -5.60 -14.34
CA GLY A 18 1.90 -4.61 -13.41
C GLY A 18 1.94 -4.99 -11.94
N TYR A 19 2.40 -6.20 -11.63
CA TYR A 19 2.53 -6.63 -10.24
C TYR A 19 3.70 -5.88 -9.60
N LYS A 20 3.44 -5.29 -8.44
CA LYS A 20 4.44 -4.48 -7.75
C LYS A 20 4.53 -4.85 -6.29
N VAL A 21 5.73 -4.78 -5.74
CA VAL A 21 6.01 -4.94 -4.32
C VAL A 21 6.83 -3.74 -3.89
N GLY A 22 6.45 -3.12 -2.81
CA GLY A 22 7.17 -1.95 -2.35
C GLY A 22 6.81 -1.52 -0.95
N LEU A 23 7.22 -0.32 -0.61
CA LEU A 23 6.97 0.28 0.70
C LEU A 23 5.98 1.43 0.58
N PHE A 24 5.02 1.46 1.50
CA PHE A 24 3.97 2.47 1.54
C PHE A 24 3.93 3.12 2.92
N ARG A 25 3.99 4.44 2.93
CA ARG A 25 3.90 5.20 4.19
C ARG A 25 2.44 5.47 4.50
N VAL A 26 1.96 4.87 5.59
CA VAL A 26 0.56 5.02 6.01
C VAL A 26 0.38 6.35 6.72
N LYS A 27 -0.55 7.17 6.24
CA LYS A 27 -0.90 8.45 6.86
C LYS A 27 -2.24 8.39 7.56
N GLU A 28 -3.18 7.62 7.02
CA GLU A 28 -4.48 7.40 7.62
C GLU A 28 -4.86 5.93 7.43
N ALA A 29 -5.64 5.40 8.35
CA ALA A 29 -6.10 4.03 8.29
C ALA A 29 -7.31 3.83 9.18
N ASP A 30 -8.10 2.80 8.87
CA ASP A 30 -9.28 2.45 9.64
C ASP A 30 -9.08 1.08 10.30
N GLY A 31 -9.78 0.87 11.40
CA GLY A 31 -9.83 -0.43 12.07
C GLY A 31 -8.49 -0.89 12.60
N GLU A 32 -8.16 -2.14 12.33
CA GLU A 32 -6.92 -2.74 12.83
C GLU A 32 -5.67 -2.10 12.26
N MET A 33 -5.78 -1.40 11.16
CA MET A 33 -4.63 -0.74 10.52
C MET A 33 -4.27 0.59 11.17
N GLU A 34 -5.06 1.09 12.10
CA GLU A 34 -4.77 2.36 12.77
C GLU A 34 -3.42 2.36 13.48
N GLU A 35 -2.98 1.22 13.98
CA GLU A 35 -1.68 1.12 14.65
C GLU A 35 -0.49 1.36 13.72
N TYR A 36 -0.74 1.32 12.41
CA TYR A 36 0.32 1.53 11.41
C TYR A 36 0.38 2.97 10.90
N ILE A 37 -0.49 3.85 11.42
CA ILE A 37 -0.45 5.26 11.02
C ILE A 37 0.92 5.86 11.35
N ASN A 38 1.51 6.56 10.38
CA ASN A 38 2.87 7.12 10.44
C ASN A 38 3.98 6.07 10.38
N LYS A 39 3.63 4.84 9.99
CA LYS A 39 4.61 3.78 9.78
C LYS A 39 4.67 3.41 8.32
N THR A 40 5.78 2.80 7.92
CA THR A 40 5.98 2.30 6.56
C THR A 40 5.76 0.79 6.57
N ILE A 41 4.91 0.32 5.67
CA ILE A 41 4.59 -1.10 5.55
C ILE A 41 4.93 -1.59 4.14
N THR A 42 5.06 -2.90 3.99
CA THR A 42 5.25 -3.52 2.69
C THR A 42 3.87 -3.76 2.06
N PHE A 43 3.75 -3.45 0.78
CA PHE A 43 2.53 -3.73 0.05
C PHE A 43 2.81 -4.59 -1.17
N THR A 44 1.81 -5.32 -1.62
CA THR A 44 1.85 -6.09 -2.87
C THR A 44 0.55 -5.86 -3.63
N GLY A 45 0.61 -5.87 -4.95
CA GLY A 45 -0.60 -5.74 -5.75
C GLY A 45 -0.30 -5.42 -7.20
N TYR A 46 -1.36 -5.30 -7.98
CA TYR A 46 -1.28 -4.92 -9.39
C TYR A 46 -1.62 -3.44 -9.52
N PHE A 47 -0.74 -2.70 -10.16
CA PHE A 47 -0.91 -1.26 -10.34
C PHE A 47 -0.59 -0.88 -11.78
N ALA A 48 -1.30 0.11 -12.28
CA ALA A 48 -0.95 0.76 -13.53
C ALA A 48 0.15 1.79 -13.24
N ASP A 49 -0.03 3.04 -13.61
CA ASP A 49 0.96 4.07 -13.30
C ASP A 49 0.78 4.56 -11.87
N ILE A 50 1.89 4.72 -11.18
CA ILE A 50 1.90 5.23 -9.81
C ILE A 50 2.67 6.55 -9.80
N ASP A 51 2.05 7.58 -9.23
CA ASP A 51 2.69 8.86 -8.97
C ASP A 51 3.18 8.88 -7.53
N GLY A 52 4.49 8.82 -7.34
CA GLY A 52 5.09 8.79 -6.00
C GLY A 52 4.86 10.06 -5.17
N GLU A 53 4.41 11.14 -5.81
CA GLU A 53 4.12 12.39 -5.12
C GLU A 53 2.66 12.51 -4.68
N ALA A 54 1.80 11.63 -5.14
CA ALA A 54 0.36 11.68 -4.85
C ALA A 54 -0.01 10.81 -3.67
N TYR A 55 -1.14 11.15 -3.05
CA TYR A 55 -1.75 10.30 -2.05
C TYR A 55 -2.62 9.25 -2.72
N TYR A 56 -2.64 8.07 -2.12
CA TYR A 56 -3.45 6.95 -2.59
C TYR A 56 -4.20 6.33 -1.44
N LYS A 57 -5.39 5.82 -1.76
CA LYS A 57 -6.16 4.97 -0.87
C LYS A 57 -5.98 3.54 -1.35
N LEU A 58 -5.55 2.66 -0.48
CA LEU A 58 -5.39 1.24 -0.79
C LEU A 58 -6.42 0.44 0.00
N VAL A 59 -7.08 -0.48 -0.69
CA VAL A 59 -8.06 -1.38 -0.08
C VAL A 59 -7.56 -2.80 -0.25
N GLY A 60 -7.53 -3.55 0.84
CA GLY A 60 -7.06 -4.93 0.77
C GLY A 60 -7.00 -5.58 2.13
N LYS A 61 -6.06 -6.49 2.29
CA LYS A 61 -5.85 -7.24 3.55
C LYS A 61 -4.40 -7.16 3.99
N TYR A 62 -4.22 -6.97 5.27
CA TYR A 62 -2.89 -7.07 5.87
C TYR A 62 -2.69 -8.52 6.33
N VAL A 63 -1.73 -9.19 5.73
CA VAL A 63 -1.49 -10.61 5.98
C VAL A 63 -0.08 -10.85 6.52
N SER A 64 0.06 -11.87 7.34
CA SER A 64 1.36 -12.32 7.83
C SER A 64 1.90 -13.39 6.89
N ASN A 65 3.17 -13.24 6.53
CA ASN A 65 3.87 -14.24 5.73
C ASN A 65 5.11 -14.66 6.50
N GLU A 66 5.23 -15.93 6.82
CA GLU A 66 6.36 -16.45 7.60
C GLU A 66 7.70 -16.21 6.91
N ARG A 67 7.70 -16.18 5.59
CA ARG A 67 8.92 -16.04 4.81
C ARG A 67 9.34 -14.59 4.58
N TYR A 68 8.36 -13.70 4.34
CA TYR A 68 8.63 -12.32 3.95
C TYR A 68 8.13 -11.29 4.96
N GLY A 69 7.54 -11.74 6.07
CA GLY A 69 6.96 -10.83 7.05
C GLY A 69 5.56 -10.39 6.66
N ASN A 70 5.10 -9.34 7.30
CA ASN A 70 3.74 -8.84 7.06
C ASN A 70 3.67 -8.02 5.78
N GLN A 71 2.59 -8.21 5.03
CA GLN A 71 2.37 -7.50 3.76
C GLN A 71 0.92 -7.06 3.64
N PHE A 72 0.70 -5.89 3.05
CA PHE A 72 -0.63 -5.44 2.71
C PHE A 72 -0.93 -5.85 1.27
N GLN A 73 -1.85 -6.79 1.10
CA GLN A 73 -2.25 -7.26 -0.22
C GLN A 73 -3.34 -6.36 -0.75
N VAL A 74 -3.00 -5.55 -1.75
CA VAL A 74 -3.90 -4.56 -2.32
C VAL A 74 -4.88 -5.22 -3.28
N SER A 75 -6.17 -5.05 -3.03
CA SER A 75 -7.23 -5.51 -3.92
C SER A 75 -7.64 -4.41 -4.91
N SER A 76 -7.67 -3.17 -4.43
CA SER A 76 -7.96 -2.03 -5.27
C SER A 76 -7.24 -0.80 -4.72
N TYR A 77 -7.10 0.20 -5.57
CA TYR A 77 -6.45 1.45 -5.18
C TYR A 77 -7.10 2.62 -5.89
N GLU A 78 -6.97 3.79 -5.30
CA GLU A 78 -7.54 5.00 -5.86
C GLU A 78 -6.62 6.16 -5.53
N ARG A 79 -6.33 6.98 -6.53
CA ARG A 79 -5.54 8.19 -6.31
C ARG A 79 -6.43 9.25 -5.67
N GLU A 80 -5.95 9.84 -4.59
CA GLU A 80 -6.66 10.92 -3.92
C GLU A 80 -6.03 12.25 -4.29
N GLU A 81 -6.87 13.17 -4.75
CA GLU A 81 -6.40 14.50 -5.08
C GLU A 81 -6.30 15.33 -3.80
N PRO A 82 -5.21 16.10 -3.62
CA PRO A 82 -5.12 17.02 -2.50
C PRO A 82 -6.13 18.14 -2.71
N LYS A 83 -6.76 18.53 -1.63
CA LYS A 83 -7.71 19.65 -1.66
C LYS A 83 -6.96 20.95 -1.46
#